data_ee1faf2f22bc990ce528f2127302bd40
#
_entry.id   ee1faf2f22bc990ce528f2127302bd40
#
_cell.length_a   1.000
_cell.length_b   1.000
_cell.length_c   1.000
_cell.angle_alpha   90.00
_cell.angle_beta   90.00
_cell.angle_gamma   90.00
#
_symmetry.space_group_name_H-M   'P 1'
#
loop_
_entity.id
_entity.type
_entity.pdbx_description
1 polymer ?
#
loop_
_entity_poly.entity_id
_entity_poly.type
_entity_poly.pdbx_seq_one_letter_code
_entity_poly.pdbx_strand_id
1 'polypeptide(L)'
;MSKEKQLELIDPRIWKDKNIKFETKLIYKLLCAEQSERCAYTSISIGKVQKTLSITNVGFKNNLKILEDNNYIRFNEYSNGLYTYEFC
;
A
#
# COMPACT_ATOMS: atom_id res chain seq x y z
N MET A 1 -2.03 15.98 -16.31
CA MET A 1 -3.15 16.29 -15.49
C MET A 1 -3.44 15.24 -14.47
N SER A 2 -4.24 14.21 -14.77
CA SER A 2 -4.51 13.19 -13.75
C SER A 2 -3.26 12.45 -13.31
N LYS A 3 -2.28 12.29 -14.19
CA LYS A 3 -1.02 11.63 -13.81
C LYS A 3 -0.25 12.43 -12.80
N GLU A 4 -0.24 13.74 -12.92
CA GLU A 4 0.46 14.59 -11.97
C GLU A 4 -0.18 14.52 -10.60
N LYS A 5 -1.52 14.52 -10.54
CA LYS A 5 -2.21 14.39 -9.29
C LYS A 5 -1.96 13.05 -8.62
N GLN A 6 -1.91 11.98 -9.41
CA GLN A 6 -1.60 10.67 -8.86
C GLN A 6 -0.19 10.62 -8.28
N LEU A 7 0.76 11.28 -8.91
CA LEU A 7 2.12 11.33 -8.42
C LEU A 7 2.21 12.12 -7.12
N GLU A 8 1.36 13.13 -6.94
CA GLU A 8 1.33 13.90 -5.72
C GLU A 8 0.83 13.10 -4.53
N LEU A 9 0.01 12.07 -4.77
CA LEU A 9 -0.53 11.22 -3.72
C LEU A 9 0.47 10.19 -3.23
N ILE A 10 1.55 9.98 -3.96
CA ILE A 10 2.57 9.00 -3.62
C ILE A 10 3.73 9.72 -2.97
N ASP A 11 4.12 9.26 -1.77
CA ASP A 11 5.26 9.83 -1.07
C ASP A 11 6.51 9.63 -1.92
N PRO A 12 7.13 10.71 -2.40
CA PRO A 12 8.28 10.59 -3.31
C PRO A 12 9.50 9.93 -2.66
N ARG A 13 9.56 9.89 -1.33
CA ARG A 13 10.68 9.24 -0.66
C ARG A 13 10.75 7.76 -0.96
N ILE A 14 9.60 7.11 -1.15
CA ILE A 14 9.56 5.67 -1.33
C ILE A 14 10.26 5.24 -2.62
N TRP A 15 10.17 6.05 -3.66
CA TRP A 15 10.78 5.71 -4.94
C TRP A 15 12.31 5.75 -4.88
N LYS A 16 12.85 6.53 -3.96
CA LYS A 16 14.29 6.68 -3.79
C LYS A 16 14.82 5.81 -2.66
N ASP A 17 13.95 5.17 -1.91
CA ASP A 17 14.34 4.39 -0.75
C ASP A 17 14.90 3.04 -1.17
N LYS A 18 16.19 2.86 -0.99
CA LYS A 18 16.89 1.63 -1.39
C LYS A 18 16.59 0.46 -0.47
N ASN A 19 16.04 0.72 0.70
CA ASN A 19 15.67 -0.32 1.65
C ASN A 19 14.33 -0.95 1.33
N ILE A 20 13.59 -0.37 0.39
CA ILE A 20 12.26 -0.82 0.02
C ILE A 20 12.33 -1.51 -1.35
N LYS A 21 11.90 -2.76 -1.41
CA LYS A 21 11.88 -3.52 -2.65
C LYS A 21 10.87 -2.94 -3.63
N PHE A 22 11.09 -3.21 -4.90
CA PHE A 22 10.18 -2.77 -5.95
C PHE A 22 8.77 -3.29 -5.73
N GLU A 23 8.61 -4.55 -5.33
CA GLU A 23 7.30 -5.14 -5.04
C GLU A 23 6.58 -4.35 -3.94
N THR A 24 7.29 -3.97 -2.89
CA THR A 24 6.73 -3.19 -1.80
C THR A 24 6.30 -1.81 -2.29
N LYS A 25 7.07 -1.21 -3.18
CA LYS A 25 6.72 0.09 -3.78
C LYS A 25 5.45 0.00 -4.62
N LEU A 26 5.28 -1.10 -5.35
CA LEU A 26 4.07 -1.33 -6.13
C LEU A 26 2.85 -1.46 -5.22
N ILE A 27 3.02 -2.15 -4.10
CA ILE A 27 1.94 -2.29 -3.12
C ILE A 27 1.57 -0.94 -2.53
N TYR A 28 2.57 -0.12 -2.20
CA TYR A 28 2.31 1.23 -1.72
C TYR A 28 1.53 2.05 -2.73
N LYS A 29 1.91 1.96 -4.00
CA LYS A 29 1.19 2.65 -5.07
C LYS A 29 -0.25 2.19 -5.16
N LEU A 30 -0.49 0.88 -5.00
CA LEU A 30 -1.83 0.33 -5.03
C LEU A 30 -2.65 0.87 -3.85
N LEU A 31 -2.06 0.94 -2.66
CA LEU A 31 -2.74 1.49 -1.50
C LEU A 31 -3.12 2.96 -1.71
N CYS A 32 -2.23 3.72 -2.33
CA CYS A 32 -2.52 5.12 -2.65
C CYS A 32 -3.70 5.24 -3.61
N ALA A 33 -3.74 4.37 -4.62
CA ALA A 33 -4.81 4.39 -5.60
C ALA A 33 -6.17 4.07 -4.97
N GLU A 34 -6.18 3.12 -4.03
CA GLU A 34 -7.41 2.74 -3.35
C GLU A 34 -7.95 3.84 -2.45
N GLN A 35 -7.06 4.66 -1.91
CA GLN A 35 -7.45 5.71 -0.97
C GLN A 35 -7.85 7.01 -1.66
N SER A 36 -7.49 7.18 -2.92
CA SER A 36 -7.54 8.48 -3.59
C SER A 36 -8.91 9.16 -3.55
N GLU A 37 -9.99 8.41 -3.44
CA GLU A 37 -11.34 8.97 -3.47
C GLU A 37 -12.04 8.93 -2.12
N ARG A 38 -11.33 8.55 -1.07
CA ARG A 38 -11.93 8.32 0.24
C ARG A 38 -11.21 9.12 1.31
N CYS A 39 -11.67 8.93 2.54
CA CYS A 39 -10.99 9.53 3.69
C CYS A 39 -9.68 8.81 3.96
N ALA A 40 -8.97 9.26 4.98
CA ALA A 40 -7.65 8.74 5.30
C ALA A 40 -7.61 7.26 5.68
N TYR A 41 -8.73 6.70 6.06
CA TYR A 41 -8.82 5.34 6.55
C TYR A 41 -9.52 4.46 5.52
N THR A 42 -8.82 3.46 5.04
CA THR A 42 -9.31 2.63 3.94
C THR A 42 -9.07 1.15 4.24
N SER A 43 -9.94 0.30 3.72
CA SER A 43 -9.76 -1.14 3.80
C SER A 43 -9.42 -1.72 2.44
N ILE A 44 -8.69 -2.83 2.45
CA ILE A 44 -8.32 -3.52 1.21
C ILE A 44 -8.29 -5.03 1.49
N SER A 45 -8.79 -5.82 0.54
CA SER A 45 -8.78 -7.27 0.65
C SER A 45 -7.66 -7.87 -0.18
N ILE A 46 -7.14 -9.00 0.27
CA ILE A 46 -6.10 -9.72 -0.47
C ILE A 46 -6.61 -10.15 -1.84
N GLY A 47 -7.89 -10.50 -1.94
CA GLY A 47 -8.45 -10.89 -3.23
C GLY A 47 -8.36 -9.79 -4.27
N LYS A 48 -8.55 -8.55 -3.85
CA LYS A 48 -8.43 -7.41 -4.75
C LYS A 48 -6.98 -7.21 -5.18
N VAL A 49 -6.05 -7.37 -4.26
CA VAL A 49 -4.62 -7.24 -4.55
C VAL A 49 -4.19 -8.32 -5.54
N GLN A 50 -4.68 -9.52 -5.36
CA GLN A 50 -4.29 -10.66 -6.21
C GLN A 50 -4.76 -10.52 -7.66
N LYS A 51 -5.72 -9.65 -7.91
CA LYS A 51 -6.12 -9.37 -9.30
C LYS A 51 -5.04 -8.59 -10.05
N THR A 52 -4.20 -7.88 -9.33
CA THR A 52 -3.16 -7.04 -9.91
C THR A 52 -1.77 -7.65 -9.73
N LEU A 53 -1.52 -8.26 -8.58
CA LEU A 53 -0.23 -8.80 -8.22
C LEU A 53 -0.36 -10.27 -7.85
N SER A 54 0.56 -11.09 -8.36
CA SER A 54 0.61 -12.51 -7.98
C SER A 54 1.32 -12.63 -6.64
N ILE A 55 0.56 -12.46 -5.58
CA ILE A 55 1.13 -12.43 -4.23
C ILE A 55 0.24 -13.22 -3.28
N THR A 56 0.86 -13.88 -2.31
CA THR A 56 0.12 -14.60 -1.27
C THR A 56 -0.30 -13.62 -0.17
N ASN A 57 -1.25 -14.06 0.66
CA ASN A 57 -1.65 -13.25 1.80
C ASN A 57 -0.48 -12.98 2.74
N VAL A 58 0.35 -13.99 2.97
CA VAL A 58 1.54 -13.83 3.83
C VAL A 58 2.51 -12.82 3.22
N GLY A 59 2.76 -12.93 1.92
CA GLY A 59 3.63 -11.99 1.23
C GLY A 59 3.12 -10.57 1.28
N PHE A 60 1.82 -10.39 1.08
CA PHE A 60 1.21 -9.06 1.16
C PHE A 60 1.37 -8.47 2.56
N LYS A 61 1.06 -9.27 3.58
CA LYS A 61 1.19 -8.81 4.96
C LYS A 61 2.64 -8.43 5.29
N ASN A 62 3.60 -9.22 4.81
CA ASN A 62 5.01 -8.89 5.03
C ASN A 62 5.39 -7.56 4.39
N ASN A 63 4.87 -7.28 3.21
CA ASN A 63 5.11 -6.00 2.56
C ASN A 63 4.49 -4.84 3.33
N LEU A 64 3.30 -5.04 3.88
CA LEU A 64 2.67 -4.02 4.71
C LEU A 64 3.52 -3.74 5.95
N LYS A 65 4.09 -4.77 6.55
CA LYS A 65 4.98 -4.59 7.71
C LYS A 65 6.23 -3.80 7.35
N ILE A 66 6.80 -4.04 6.17
CA ILE A 66 7.95 -3.27 5.72
C ILE A 66 7.60 -1.81 5.60
N LEU A 67 6.44 -1.50 5.03
CA LEU A 67 5.98 -0.12 4.90
C LEU A 67 5.74 0.51 6.28
N GLU A 68 5.16 -0.25 7.18
CA GLU A 68 4.91 0.25 8.54
C GLU A 68 6.22 0.51 9.30
N ASP A 69 7.18 -0.42 9.19
CA ASP A 69 8.46 -0.29 9.86
C ASP A 69 9.25 0.93 9.35
N ASN A 70 8.98 1.34 8.14
CA ASN A 70 9.64 2.50 7.54
C ASN A 70 8.78 3.76 7.61
N ASN A 71 7.70 3.73 8.39
CA ASN A 71 6.85 4.89 8.67
C ASN A 71 6.10 5.43 7.46
N TYR A 72 5.77 4.56 6.50
CA TYR A 72 4.96 4.97 5.36
C TYR A 72 3.47 4.80 5.63
N ILE A 73 3.11 3.75 6.38
CA ILE A 73 1.70 3.47 6.69
C ILE A 73 1.57 2.88 8.09
N ARG A 74 0.32 2.82 8.56
CA ARG A 74 -0.08 1.99 9.68
C ARG A 74 -1.17 1.06 9.18
N PHE A 75 -1.16 -0.18 9.62
CA PHE A 75 -2.16 -1.12 9.16
C PHE A 75 -2.59 -2.08 10.26
N ASN A 76 -3.77 -2.66 10.08
CA ASN A 76 -4.27 -3.72 10.95
C ASN A 76 -4.92 -4.78 10.09
N GLU A 77 -4.75 -6.04 10.47
CA GLU A 77 -5.47 -7.13 9.85
C GLU A 77 -6.83 -7.24 10.55
N TYR A 78 -7.87 -6.94 9.81
CA TYR A 78 -9.22 -6.89 10.35
C TYR A 78 -9.83 -8.28 10.43
N SER A 79 -9.66 -9.06 9.38
CA SER A 79 -10.02 -10.46 9.34
C SER A 79 -9.09 -11.12 8.32
N ASN A 80 -9.16 -12.44 8.20
CA ASN A 80 -8.23 -13.13 7.32
C ASN A 80 -8.32 -12.59 5.89
N GLY A 81 -7.25 -11.95 5.45
CA GLY A 81 -7.16 -11.38 4.10
C GLY A 81 -7.79 -10.00 3.94
N LEU A 82 -8.30 -9.41 5.01
CA LEU A 82 -8.87 -8.06 4.97
C LEU A 82 -8.07 -7.14 5.89
N TYR A 83 -7.59 -6.05 5.35
CA TYR A 83 -6.73 -5.12 6.07
C TYR A 83 -7.30 -3.72 6.05
N THR A 84 -7.08 -2.98 7.13
CA THR A 84 -7.35 -1.55 7.15
C THR A 84 -6.02 -0.85 7.27
N TYR A 85 -5.91 0.33 6.68
CA TYR A 85 -4.65 1.06 6.68
C TYR A 85 -4.87 2.56 6.58
N GLU A 86 -3.84 3.30 6.99
CA GLU A 86 -3.80 4.74 6.82
C GLU A 86 -2.36 5.14 6.56
N PHE A 87 -2.17 6.25 5.86
CA PHE A 87 -0.82 6.76 5.60
C PHE A 87 -0.33 7.60 6.77
N CYS A 88 0.97 7.51 7.02
CA CYS A 88 1.60 8.33 8.06
C CYS A 88 1.78 9.78 7.65
#